data_a5878eb019d7eb4c7c9ccdd7b2131279
#
_entry.id   a5878eb019d7eb4c7c9ccdd7b2131279
#
_cell.length_a   1.000
_cell.length_b   1.000
_cell.length_c   1.000
_cell.angle_alpha   90.00
_cell.angle_beta   90.00
_cell.angle_gamma   90.00
#
_symmetry.space_group_name_H-M   'P 1'
#
loop_
_entity.id
_entity.type
_entity.pdbx_description
1 polymer ?
#
loop_
_entity_poly.entity_id
_entity_poly.type
_entity_poly.pdbx_seq_one_letter_code
_entity_poly.pdbx_strand_id
1 'polypeptide(L)'
;TNSVAFLMSQGLSQALAGQFSVEGVSLPLEDKWVLTPQEQALTLTATDAFNATIKSIADTNGLAFVDFKAILEQAATTGITDGDFTLTASLVTGGLVSLDGIHLTARGYAIMANKFLEAIDATYGSNFINAKAKVQVGNYPTNYSPILQ
;
A
#
# COMPACT_ATOMS: atom_id res chain seq x y z
N THR A 1 23.42 20.20 3.28
CA THR A 1 23.54 21.64 2.93
C THR A 1 22.96 22.43 4.08
N ASN A 2 23.69 23.41 4.59
CA ASN A 2 23.21 24.27 5.68
C ASN A 2 22.14 25.21 5.10
N SER A 3 20.89 25.09 5.56
CA SER A 3 19.77 25.90 5.10
C SER A 3 19.97 27.39 5.32
N VAL A 4 20.67 27.80 6.38
CA VAL A 4 21.02 29.19 6.62
C VAL A 4 21.93 29.73 5.50
N ALA A 5 22.98 28.99 5.12
CA ALA A 5 23.89 29.39 4.07
C ALA A 5 23.15 29.50 2.70
N PHE A 6 22.24 28.59 2.40
CA PHE A 6 21.42 28.67 1.20
C PHE A 6 20.53 29.92 1.19
N LEU A 7 19.80 30.18 2.26
CA LEU A 7 18.89 31.34 2.35
C LEU A 7 19.67 32.66 2.30
N MET A 8 20.87 32.72 2.88
CA MET A 8 21.76 33.86 2.75
C MET A 8 22.23 34.07 1.28
N SER A 9 22.51 33.01 0.55
CA SER A 9 22.83 33.11 -0.87
C SER A 9 21.68 33.63 -1.74
N GLN A 10 20.44 33.51 -1.24
CA GLN A 10 19.24 34.10 -1.86
C GLN A 10 18.96 35.53 -1.41
N GLY A 11 19.89 36.16 -0.65
CA GLY A 11 19.82 37.55 -0.26
C GLY A 11 19.18 37.84 1.11
N LEU A 12 18.86 36.80 1.90
CA LEU A 12 18.37 36.99 3.25
C LEU A 12 19.52 37.36 4.21
N SER A 13 19.24 38.24 5.17
CA SER A 13 20.18 38.47 6.28
C SER A 13 20.35 37.20 7.12
N GLN A 14 21.47 37.05 7.81
CA GLN A 14 21.73 35.87 8.65
C GLN A 14 20.62 35.65 9.71
N ALA A 15 20.08 36.72 10.28
CA ALA A 15 19.01 36.64 11.25
C ALA A 15 17.71 36.07 10.65
N LEU A 16 17.31 36.58 9.46
CA LEU A 16 16.14 36.07 8.74
C LEU A 16 16.39 34.64 8.21
N ALA A 17 17.56 34.38 7.66
CA ALA A 17 17.93 33.03 7.21
C ALA A 17 17.84 32.00 8.35
N GLY A 18 18.24 32.38 9.58
CA GLY A 18 18.09 31.53 10.76
C GLY A 18 16.64 31.26 11.15
N GLN A 19 15.76 32.25 11.03
CA GLN A 19 14.34 32.09 11.31
C GLN A 19 13.59 31.21 10.32
N PHE A 20 13.99 31.26 9.03
CA PHE A 20 13.36 30.52 7.94
C PHE A 20 14.10 29.22 7.56
N SER A 21 15.18 28.91 8.28
CA SER A 21 16.00 27.71 8.01
C SER A 21 15.35 26.47 8.58
N VAL A 22 14.35 25.93 7.89
CA VAL A 22 13.64 24.72 8.27
C VAL A 22 13.79 23.68 7.15
N GLU A 23 14.48 22.58 7.43
CA GLU A 23 14.52 21.43 6.54
C GLU A 23 13.12 20.90 6.25
N GLY A 24 12.85 20.56 4.99
CA GLY A 24 11.53 20.11 4.54
C GLY A 24 10.55 21.26 4.27
N VAL A 25 10.91 22.50 4.62
CA VAL A 25 10.08 23.69 4.34
C VAL A 25 10.80 24.65 3.38
N SER A 26 11.96 25.18 3.77
CA SER A 26 12.75 26.11 2.96
C SER A 26 13.86 25.44 2.17
N LEU A 27 14.22 24.21 2.54
CA LEU A 27 15.13 23.34 1.78
C LEU A 27 14.53 21.94 1.62
N PRO A 28 14.83 21.24 0.52
CA PRO A 28 14.55 19.81 0.45
C PRO A 28 15.19 19.04 1.60
N LEU A 29 14.52 17.99 2.07
CA LEU A 29 15.11 17.06 3.02
C LEU A 29 16.37 16.41 2.39
N GLU A 30 17.39 16.16 3.22
CA GLU A 30 18.55 15.38 2.81
C GLU A 30 18.14 13.92 2.51
N ASP A 31 18.88 13.25 1.61
CA ASP A 31 18.65 11.87 1.18
C ASP A 31 18.41 10.90 2.35
N LYS A 32 19.14 11.08 3.45
CA LYS A 32 19.00 10.24 4.65
C LYS A 32 17.61 10.25 5.30
N TRP A 33 16.76 11.22 4.96
CA TRP A 33 15.41 11.38 5.50
C TRP A 33 14.30 11.03 4.51
N VAL A 34 14.65 10.73 3.27
CA VAL A 34 13.68 10.47 2.19
C VAL A 34 14.10 9.24 1.39
N LEU A 35 13.13 8.53 0.85
CA LEU A 35 13.39 7.48 -0.12
C LEU A 35 13.51 8.13 -1.49
N THR A 36 14.73 8.24 -2.01
CA THR A 36 15.02 8.87 -3.29
C THR A 36 14.40 8.09 -4.47
N PRO A 37 14.16 8.73 -5.63
CA PRO A 37 13.66 8.02 -6.81
C PRO A 37 14.53 6.83 -7.22
N GLN A 38 15.86 6.94 -7.04
CA GLN A 38 16.81 5.86 -7.35
C GLN A 38 16.62 4.67 -6.41
N GLU A 39 16.46 4.89 -5.10
CA GLU A 39 16.21 3.85 -4.11
C GLU A 39 14.83 3.21 -4.31
N GLN A 40 13.81 4.01 -4.67
CA GLN A 40 12.50 3.49 -5.05
C GLN A 40 12.59 2.55 -6.26
N ALA A 41 13.35 2.94 -7.31
CA ALA A 41 13.54 2.11 -8.50
C ALA A 41 14.29 0.80 -8.17
N LEU A 42 15.31 0.84 -7.32
CA LEU A 42 16.03 -0.35 -6.86
C LEU A 42 15.11 -1.29 -6.06
N THR A 43 14.35 -0.72 -5.14
CA THR A 43 13.39 -1.48 -4.32
C THR A 43 12.31 -2.14 -5.18
N LEU A 44 11.76 -1.41 -6.16
CA LEU A 44 10.77 -1.93 -7.10
C LEU A 44 11.35 -3.08 -7.93
N THR A 45 12.55 -2.91 -8.49
CA THR A 45 13.24 -3.93 -9.28
C THR A 45 13.47 -5.22 -8.46
N ALA A 46 13.92 -5.08 -7.22
CA ALA A 46 14.13 -6.22 -6.32
C ALA A 46 12.80 -6.93 -5.99
N THR A 47 11.75 -6.15 -5.68
CA THR A 47 10.41 -6.68 -5.39
C THR A 47 9.85 -7.48 -6.58
N ASP A 48 9.98 -6.95 -7.80
CA ASP A 48 9.53 -7.63 -9.01
C ASP A 48 10.28 -8.95 -9.24
N ALA A 49 11.60 -8.96 -9.03
CA ALA A 49 12.41 -10.18 -9.14
C ALA A 49 12.01 -11.24 -8.09
N PHE A 50 11.76 -10.83 -6.85
CA PHE A 50 11.28 -11.73 -5.80
C PHE A 50 9.90 -12.30 -6.13
N ASN A 51 8.96 -11.46 -6.55
CA ASN A 51 7.61 -11.91 -6.92
C ASN A 51 7.62 -12.85 -8.12
N ALA A 52 8.45 -12.60 -9.13
CA ALA A 52 8.63 -13.50 -10.26
C ALA A 52 9.18 -14.87 -9.81
N THR A 53 10.15 -14.88 -8.89
CA THR A 53 10.70 -16.12 -8.33
C THR A 53 9.65 -16.89 -7.54
N ILE A 54 8.89 -16.23 -6.66
CA ILE A 54 7.82 -16.84 -5.87
C ILE A 54 6.76 -17.45 -6.79
N LYS A 55 6.32 -16.68 -7.80
CA LYS A 55 5.36 -17.17 -8.78
C LYS A 55 5.87 -18.39 -9.55
N SER A 56 7.12 -18.36 -10.01
CA SER A 56 7.74 -19.49 -10.73
C SER A 56 7.79 -20.76 -9.86
N ILE A 57 8.12 -20.62 -8.59
CA ILE A 57 8.13 -21.74 -7.64
C ILE A 57 6.70 -22.28 -7.43
N ALA A 58 5.73 -21.41 -7.25
CA ALA A 58 4.34 -21.79 -7.08
C ALA A 58 3.83 -22.55 -8.33
N ASP A 59 4.03 -22.00 -9.50
CA ASP A 59 3.61 -22.62 -10.78
C ASP A 59 4.26 -24.00 -10.97
N THR A 60 5.58 -24.11 -10.73
CA THR A 60 6.33 -25.37 -10.91
C THR A 60 5.86 -26.47 -9.96
N ASN A 61 5.41 -26.11 -8.76
CA ASN A 61 5.00 -27.06 -7.73
C ASN A 61 3.46 -27.18 -7.59
N GLY A 62 2.68 -26.55 -8.47
CA GLY A 62 1.23 -26.59 -8.41
C GLY A 62 0.65 -25.97 -7.14
N LEU A 63 1.28 -24.92 -6.63
CA LEU A 63 0.84 -24.25 -5.39
C LEU A 63 -0.10 -23.09 -5.70
N ALA A 64 -1.09 -22.88 -4.84
CA ALA A 64 -1.94 -21.70 -4.92
C ALA A 64 -1.11 -20.43 -4.72
N PHE A 65 -1.29 -19.47 -5.61
CA PHE A 65 -0.58 -18.19 -5.58
C PHE A 65 -1.56 -17.02 -5.56
N VAL A 66 -1.31 -16.05 -4.70
CA VAL A 66 -2.06 -14.80 -4.64
C VAL A 66 -1.11 -13.64 -4.93
N ASP A 67 -1.33 -12.95 -6.04
CA ASP A 67 -0.54 -11.77 -6.41
C ASP A 67 -1.03 -10.53 -5.65
N PHE A 68 -0.52 -10.34 -4.44
CA PHE A 68 -0.86 -9.19 -3.62
C PHE A 68 -0.43 -7.86 -4.24
N LYS A 69 0.66 -7.83 -5.03
CA LYS A 69 1.09 -6.61 -5.70
C LYS A 69 0.03 -6.18 -6.72
N ALA A 70 -0.42 -7.08 -7.59
CA ALA A 70 -1.47 -6.78 -8.56
C ALA A 70 -2.80 -6.38 -7.89
N ILE A 71 -3.15 -7.01 -6.77
CA ILE A 71 -4.35 -6.66 -5.99
C ILE A 71 -4.24 -5.23 -5.43
N LEU A 72 -3.10 -4.84 -4.88
CA LEU A 72 -2.88 -3.49 -4.36
C LEU A 72 -2.82 -2.44 -5.47
N GLU A 73 -2.25 -2.76 -6.63
CA GLU A 73 -2.27 -1.91 -7.83
C GLU A 73 -3.71 -1.70 -8.35
N GLN A 74 -4.53 -2.75 -8.36
CA GLN A 74 -5.95 -2.62 -8.66
C GLN A 74 -6.64 -1.70 -7.65
N ALA A 75 -6.38 -1.88 -6.35
CA ALA A 75 -6.95 -1.01 -5.32
C ALA A 75 -6.55 0.46 -5.49
N ALA A 76 -5.32 0.72 -5.96
CA ALA A 76 -4.83 2.07 -6.20
C ALA A 76 -5.45 2.74 -7.46
N THR A 77 -6.03 1.97 -8.36
CA THR A 77 -6.59 2.46 -9.64
C THR A 77 -8.11 2.36 -9.67
N THR A 78 -8.65 1.17 -9.87
CA THR A 78 -10.09 0.93 -10.06
C THR A 78 -10.83 0.57 -8.78
N GLY A 79 -10.09 0.23 -7.72
CA GLY A 79 -10.65 -0.34 -6.50
C GLY A 79 -10.90 -1.85 -6.60
N ILE A 80 -11.16 -2.46 -5.45
CA ILE A 80 -11.53 -3.88 -5.31
C ILE A 80 -12.97 -3.93 -4.84
N THR A 81 -13.84 -4.56 -5.63
CA THR A 81 -15.24 -4.73 -5.27
C THR A 81 -15.49 -6.14 -4.74
N ASP A 82 -16.15 -6.25 -3.59
CA ASP A 82 -16.67 -7.50 -3.04
C ASP A 82 -18.07 -7.22 -2.46
N GLY A 83 -19.10 -7.81 -3.07
CA GLY A 83 -20.50 -7.47 -2.80
C GLY A 83 -20.80 -6.00 -3.08
N ASP A 84 -21.38 -5.31 -2.10
CA ASP A 84 -21.77 -3.90 -2.20
C ASP A 84 -20.64 -2.92 -1.85
N PHE A 85 -19.44 -3.43 -1.57
CA PHE A 85 -18.32 -2.61 -1.11
C PHE A 85 -17.22 -2.52 -2.15
N THR A 86 -16.81 -1.30 -2.48
CA THR A 86 -15.59 -1.05 -3.28
C THR A 86 -14.56 -0.37 -2.38
N LEU A 87 -13.42 -1.05 -2.18
CA LEU A 87 -12.31 -0.54 -1.39
C LEU A 87 -11.18 -0.05 -2.30
N THR A 88 -10.57 1.05 -1.93
CA THR A 88 -9.43 1.64 -2.63
C THR A 88 -8.23 1.79 -1.70
N ALA A 89 -7.05 2.04 -2.28
CA ALA A 89 -5.83 2.31 -1.51
C ALA A 89 -5.75 3.75 -0.99
N SER A 90 -6.76 4.60 -1.24
CA SER A 90 -6.78 5.98 -0.73
C SER A 90 -6.69 5.98 0.79
N LEU A 91 -5.65 6.62 1.32
CA LEU A 91 -5.47 6.75 2.75
C LEU A 91 -6.69 7.49 3.35
N VAL A 92 -7.13 7.06 4.49
CA VAL A 92 -8.29 7.61 5.24
C VAL A 92 -9.64 7.19 4.66
N THR A 93 -9.92 7.40 3.38
CA THR A 93 -11.26 7.23 2.78
C THR A 93 -11.45 5.95 1.97
N GLY A 94 -10.36 5.30 1.55
CA GLY A 94 -10.41 4.13 0.66
C GLY A 94 -10.87 2.84 1.31
N GLY A 95 -10.79 2.75 2.62
CA GLY A 95 -11.26 1.61 3.39
C GLY A 95 -10.41 0.34 3.33
N LEU A 96 -9.46 0.22 2.39
CA LEU A 96 -8.56 -0.92 2.29
C LEU A 96 -7.37 -0.81 3.25
N VAL A 97 -6.71 0.35 3.25
CA VAL A 97 -5.49 0.63 4.01
C VAL A 97 -5.83 1.36 5.30
N SER A 98 -5.19 0.97 6.40
CA SER A 98 -5.36 1.61 7.71
C SER A 98 -4.68 2.98 7.75
N LEU A 99 -4.92 3.75 8.84
CA LEU A 99 -4.40 5.10 8.97
C LEU A 99 -2.88 5.18 9.07
N ASP A 100 -2.20 4.07 9.29
CA ASP A 100 -0.73 4.02 9.27
C ASP A 100 -0.14 3.96 7.84
N GLY A 101 -0.98 3.79 6.83
CA GLY A 101 -0.57 3.74 5.43
C GLY A 101 0.15 2.45 5.02
N ILE A 102 0.21 1.45 5.90
CA ILE A 102 0.98 0.21 5.71
C ILE A 102 0.07 -1.02 5.85
N HIS A 103 -0.58 -1.16 6.99
CA HIS A 103 -1.43 -2.32 7.26
C HIS A 103 -2.81 -2.15 6.61
N LEU A 104 -3.48 -3.26 6.40
CA LEU A 104 -4.87 -3.22 5.93
C LEU A 104 -5.83 -2.95 7.09
N THR A 105 -7.02 -2.46 6.76
CA THR A 105 -8.13 -2.42 7.71
C THR A 105 -8.64 -3.84 7.96
N ALA A 106 -9.50 -4.04 8.96
CA ALA A 106 -10.13 -5.33 9.17
C ALA A 106 -10.95 -5.78 7.94
N ARG A 107 -11.62 -4.84 7.26
CA ARG A 107 -12.33 -5.10 6.00
C ARG A 107 -11.37 -5.43 4.87
N GLY A 108 -10.23 -4.76 4.78
CA GLY A 108 -9.17 -5.09 3.83
C GLY A 108 -8.62 -6.51 4.03
N TYR A 109 -8.39 -6.92 5.26
CA TYR A 109 -7.99 -8.29 5.56
C TYR A 109 -9.07 -9.32 5.21
N ALA A 110 -10.36 -8.99 5.36
CA ALA A 110 -11.46 -9.86 4.93
C ALA A 110 -11.44 -10.09 3.41
N ILE A 111 -11.19 -9.05 2.61
CA ILE A 111 -10.98 -9.20 1.15
C ILE A 111 -9.79 -10.10 0.85
N MET A 112 -8.65 -9.90 1.53
CA MET A 112 -7.47 -10.74 1.31
C MET A 112 -7.74 -12.20 1.66
N ALA A 113 -8.46 -12.47 2.76
CA ALA A 113 -8.88 -13.83 3.10
C ALA A 113 -9.70 -14.47 1.97
N ASN A 114 -10.64 -13.72 1.38
CA ASN A 114 -11.42 -14.20 0.24
C ASN A 114 -10.53 -14.49 -0.98
N LYS A 115 -9.51 -13.67 -1.25
CA LYS A 115 -8.55 -13.92 -2.33
C LYS A 115 -7.74 -15.20 -2.13
N PHE A 116 -7.38 -15.53 -0.89
CA PHE A 116 -6.76 -16.82 -0.59
C PHE A 116 -7.70 -17.99 -0.87
N LEU A 117 -8.96 -17.91 -0.44
CA LEU A 117 -9.96 -18.96 -0.69
C LEU A 117 -10.18 -19.15 -2.21
N GLU A 118 -10.27 -18.06 -2.97
CA GLU A 118 -10.40 -18.10 -4.43
C GLU A 118 -9.19 -18.81 -5.08
N ALA A 119 -7.97 -18.48 -4.67
CA ALA A 119 -6.76 -19.11 -5.20
C ALA A 119 -6.65 -20.61 -4.84
N ILE A 120 -7.04 -20.97 -3.63
CA ILE A 120 -7.07 -22.36 -3.15
C ILE A 120 -8.08 -23.18 -3.96
N ASP A 121 -9.29 -22.66 -4.15
CA ASP A 121 -10.32 -23.33 -4.96
C ASP A 121 -9.86 -23.52 -6.39
N ALA A 122 -9.28 -22.48 -6.99
CA ALA A 122 -8.81 -22.53 -8.37
C ALA A 122 -7.66 -23.54 -8.57
N THR A 123 -6.78 -23.68 -7.58
CA THR A 123 -5.57 -24.51 -7.71
C THR A 123 -5.83 -25.96 -7.32
N TYR A 124 -6.59 -26.21 -6.26
CA TYR A 124 -6.75 -27.55 -5.68
C TYR A 124 -8.13 -28.17 -5.92
N GLY A 125 -9.03 -27.46 -6.62
CA GLY A 125 -10.37 -27.95 -6.88
C GLY A 125 -11.22 -28.06 -5.60
N SER A 126 -10.88 -27.32 -4.57
CA SER A 126 -11.70 -27.23 -3.36
C SER A 126 -13.00 -26.47 -3.65
N ASN A 127 -13.86 -26.30 -2.66
CA ASN A 127 -15.23 -25.79 -2.87
C ASN A 127 -15.60 -24.71 -1.86
N PHE A 128 -14.64 -23.91 -1.39
CA PHE A 128 -14.88 -22.89 -0.37
C PHE A 128 -15.87 -21.81 -0.83
N ILE A 129 -15.76 -21.37 -2.08
CA ILE A 129 -16.60 -20.30 -2.63
C ILE A 129 -18.06 -20.79 -2.75
N ASN A 130 -18.28 -21.98 -3.33
CA ASN A 130 -19.63 -22.54 -3.47
C ASN A 130 -20.23 -22.97 -2.13
N ALA A 131 -19.39 -23.40 -1.19
CA ALA A 131 -19.81 -23.72 0.19
C ALA A 131 -20.11 -22.45 1.02
N LYS A 132 -20.04 -21.26 0.42
CA LYS A 132 -20.25 -19.96 1.08
C LYS A 132 -19.29 -19.70 2.25
N ALA A 133 -18.06 -20.19 2.15
CA ALA A 133 -17.01 -19.96 3.14
C ALA A 133 -16.32 -18.59 3.00
N LYS A 134 -16.64 -17.80 1.97
CA LYS A 134 -16.16 -16.41 1.87
C LYS A 134 -16.64 -15.62 3.09
N VAL A 135 -15.72 -14.84 3.65
CA VAL A 135 -16.08 -13.90 4.71
C VAL A 135 -16.90 -12.75 4.13
N GLN A 136 -17.92 -12.34 4.87
CA GLN A 136 -18.76 -11.19 4.50
C GLN A 136 -18.00 -9.91 4.85
N VAL A 137 -17.45 -9.24 3.86
CA VAL A 137 -16.57 -8.06 4.06
C VAL A 137 -17.29 -6.92 4.81
N GLY A 138 -18.60 -6.79 4.65
CA GLY A 138 -19.42 -5.81 5.35
C GLY A 138 -19.46 -5.99 6.86
N ASN A 139 -19.16 -7.18 7.39
CA ASN A 139 -19.13 -7.44 8.82
C ASN A 139 -17.85 -6.89 9.51
N TYR A 140 -16.91 -6.40 8.75
CA TYR A 140 -15.62 -5.92 9.26
C TYR A 140 -15.52 -4.40 9.14
N PRO A 141 -15.02 -3.71 10.17
CA PRO A 141 -14.88 -2.25 10.12
C PRO A 141 -13.72 -1.83 9.19
N THR A 142 -13.83 -0.60 8.71
CA THR A 142 -12.72 0.17 8.15
C THR A 142 -12.15 1.09 9.23
N ASN A 143 -11.47 2.18 8.83
CA ASN A 143 -10.98 3.20 9.75
C ASN A 143 -12.10 4.02 10.42
N TYR A 144 -13.33 3.90 9.92
CA TYR A 144 -14.51 4.63 10.40
C TYR A 144 -15.55 3.68 10.95
N SER A 145 -16.40 4.22 11.82
CA SER A 145 -17.60 3.51 12.25
C SER A 145 -18.47 3.16 11.04
N PRO A 146 -19.00 1.93 10.95
CA PRO A 146 -19.95 1.56 9.90
C PRO A 146 -21.20 2.45 9.84
N ILE A 147 -21.52 3.17 10.94
CA ILE A 147 -22.66 4.11 11.03
C ILE A 147 -22.39 5.41 10.25
N LEU A 148 -21.12 5.69 9.91
CA LEU A 148 -20.72 6.88 9.17
C LEU A 148 -20.47 6.61 7.68
N GLN A 149 -20.80 5.44 7.19
CA GLN A 149 -20.64 5.03 5.78
C GLN A 149 -21.99 4.95 5.09
#